data_6ac9280aa44a3e3b031e518de5b28a7d
#
_entry.id   6ac9280aa44a3e3b031e518de5b28a7d
#
_cell.length_a   1.000
_cell.length_b   1.000
_cell.length_c   1.000
_cell.angle_alpha   90.00
_cell.angle_beta   90.00
_cell.angle_gamma   90.00
#
_symmetry.space_group_name_H-M   'P 1'
#
loop_
_entity.id
_entity.type
_entity.pdbx_description
1 polymer ?
#
loop_
_entity_poly.entity_id
_entity_poly.type
_entity_poly.pdbx_seq_one_letter_code
_entity_poly.pdbx_strand_id
1 'polypeptide(L)'
;MIAGFIGSLPPERVAPSVFAVRDAAYAGALGSANAFAAERSTIAALKGVRTPAFFMQGRRDFAFGMGQGLQAYNAVAGPKRLWLGLHGHAPSTFPAADTGAMLGEGTKFFDLHLRGLPVALDSLPVAVSPENWSGSPVRLAAPPKPVSQTLRLAGSTTIDRAGKVQRTSAKLKRPLEVFGAPVATIIADANAGWTRIVAVLTATTPTGKEIVVAGGGVPTAPGPKSYRIYLSNQATFIPAGSTLTLTVGTSSLAQNPGNLLYLDLPLGPSPKVTVGAIGLSLPTLAKPISQ
;
A
#
# COMPACT_ATOMS: atom_id res chain seq x y z
N MET A 1 12.78 1.35 -5.51
CA MET A 1 12.48 2.76 -5.30
C MET A 1 13.51 3.46 -4.39
N ILE A 2 13.68 3.06 -3.14
CA ILE A 2 14.67 3.69 -2.23
C ILE A 2 16.08 3.70 -2.86
N ALA A 3 16.54 2.62 -3.45
CA ALA A 3 17.84 2.56 -4.12
C ALA A 3 17.94 3.49 -5.33
N GLY A 4 16.91 3.56 -6.17
CA GLY A 4 16.87 4.49 -7.30
C GLY A 4 16.79 5.95 -6.84
N PHE A 5 16.01 6.22 -5.80
CA PHE A 5 15.87 7.56 -5.25
C PHE A 5 17.16 8.03 -4.55
N ILE A 6 17.78 7.17 -3.71
CA ILE A 6 19.05 7.48 -3.06
C ILE A 6 20.19 7.55 -4.09
N GLY A 7 20.19 6.67 -5.09
CA GLY A 7 21.20 6.67 -6.16
C GLY A 7 21.11 7.86 -7.11
N SER A 8 19.98 8.58 -7.14
CA SER A 8 19.83 9.83 -7.92
C SER A 8 20.25 11.08 -7.14
N LEU A 9 20.48 10.99 -5.85
CA LEU A 9 20.94 12.11 -5.03
C LEU A 9 22.46 12.17 -5.00
N PRO A 10 23.07 13.37 -5.07
CA PRO A 10 24.49 13.53 -4.85
C PRO A 10 24.90 12.94 -3.49
N PRO A 11 25.94 12.07 -3.43
CA PRO A 11 26.32 11.38 -2.20
C PRO A 11 26.54 12.31 -1.00
N GLU A 12 27.07 13.50 -1.26
CA GLU A 12 27.33 14.54 -0.24
C GLU A 12 26.04 15.14 0.39
N ARG A 13 24.88 14.91 -0.25
CA ARG A 13 23.57 15.33 0.27
C ARG A 13 22.83 14.26 1.04
N VAL A 14 23.41 13.07 1.14
CA VAL A 14 22.81 11.93 1.83
C VAL A 14 23.63 11.60 3.05
N ALA A 15 23.00 11.57 4.22
CA ALA A 15 23.71 11.17 5.44
C ALA A 15 24.30 9.75 5.31
N PRO A 16 25.56 9.50 5.69
CA PRO A 16 26.20 8.19 5.56
C PRO A 16 25.40 7.05 6.19
N SER A 17 24.65 7.32 7.28
CA SER A 17 23.77 6.34 7.92
C SER A 17 22.67 5.82 6.99
N VAL A 18 22.21 6.58 5.99
CA VAL A 18 21.21 6.15 5.01
C VAL A 18 21.78 5.05 4.11
N PHE A 19 23.03 5.21 3.68
CA PHE A 19 23.72 4.19 2.87
C PHE A 19 23.95 2.91 3.67
N ALA A 20 24.39 3.02 4.93
CA ALA A 20 24.59 1.86 5.80
C ALA A 20 23.28 1.10 6.03
N VAL A 21 22.16 1.80 6.27
CA VAL A 21 20.84 1.17 6.43
C VAL A 21 20.36 0.53 5.11
N ARG A 22 20.57 1.18 3.98
CA ARG A 22 20.27 0.61 2.66
C ARG A 22 21.03 -0.70 2.46
N ASP A 23 22.34 -0.70 2.68
CA ASP A 23 23.21 -1.85 2.44
C ASP A 23 22.88 -3.01 3.42
N ALA A 24 22.58 -2.70 4.68
CA ALA A 24 22.08 -3.66 5.65
C ALA A 24 20.74 -4.27 5.21
N ALA A 25 19.80 -3.46 4.70
CA ALA A 25 18.52 -3.94 4.16
C ALA A 25 18.71 -4.85 2.93
N TYR A 26 19.64 -4.51 2.05
CA TYR A 26 20.04 -5.36 0.91
C TYR A 26 20.62 -6.71 1.37
N ALA A 27 21.39 -6.70 2.45
CA ALA A 27 21.93 -7.92 3.07
C ALA A 27 20.88 -8.71 3.89
N GLY A 28 19.61 -8.23 3.94
CA GLY A 28 18.54 -8.88 4.70
C GLY A 28 18.49 -8.52 6.18
N ALA A 29 19.34 -7.62 6.67
CA ALA A 29 19.36 -7.14 8.06
C ALA A 29 18.28 -6.05 8.28
N LEU A 30 17.00 -6.45 8.22
CA LEU A 30 15.86 -5.53 8.32
C LEU A 30 15.74 -4.82 9.68
N GLY A 31 16.36 -5.35 10.73
CA GLY A 31 16.38 -4.74 12.08
C GLY A 31 16.89 -3.30 12.05
N SER A 32 18.02 -3.05 11.37
CA SER A 32 18.61 -1.71 11.21
C SER A 32 17.69 -0.76 10.46
N ALA A 33 17.03 -1.24 9.40
CA ALA A 33 16.08 -0.44 8.64
C ALA A 33 14.84 -0.08 9.47
N ASN A 34 14.34 -1.02 10.27
CA ASN A 34 13.21 -0.80 11.16
C ASN A 34 13.56 0.19 12.28
N ALA A 35 14.74 0.07 12.90
CA ALA A 35 15.20 1.02 13.92
C ALA A 35 15.34 2.44 13.33
N PHE A 36 15.96 2.56 12.16
CA PHE A 36 16.11 3.83 11.46
C PHE A 36 14.75 4.47 11.11
N ALA A 37 13.77 3.68 10.69
CA ALA A 37 12.41 4.15 10.43
C ALA A 37 11.67 4.56 11.71
N ALA A 38 11.84 3.81 12.79
CA ALA A 38 11.21 4.09 14.08
C ALA A 38 11.68 5.43 14.67
N GLU A 39 12.99 5.71 14.61
CA GLU A 39 13.57 7.00 15.06
C GLU A 39 13.01 8.20 14.31
N ARG A 40 12.60 8.01 13.05
CA ARG A 40 12.06 9.06 12.16
C ARG A 40 10.55 9.10 12.12
N SER A 41 9.89 8.23 12.87
CA SER A 41 8.43 8.22 12.97
C SER A 41 7.94 9.44 13.77
N THR A 42 7.14 10.27 13.14
CA THR A 42 6.52 11.44 13.79
C THR A 42 5.24 11.09 14.56
N ILE A 43 4.75 9.87 14.46
CA ILE A 43 3.44 9.46 15.03
C ILE A 43 3.39 9.67 16.54
N ALA A 44 4.47 9.37 17.25
CA ALA A 44 4.54 9.60 18.70
C ALA A 44 4.50 11.10 19.04
N ALA A 45 5.17 11.94 18.25
CA ALA A 45 5.17 13.38 18.42
C ALA A 45 3.81 14.04 18.08
N LEU A 46 3.02 13.41 17.20
CA LEU A 46 1.69 13.88 16.85
C LEU A 46 0.64 13.61 17.93
N LYS A 47 0.92 12.70 18.85
CA LYS A 47 -0.01 12.40 19.95
C LYS A 47 -0.20 13.63 20.85
N GLY A 48 -1.47 14.03 21.00
CA GLY A 48 -1.81 15.18 21.83
C GLY A 48 -1.60 16.54 21.18
N VAL A 49 -1.09 16.62 19.95
CA VAL A 49 -1.01 17.88 19.19
C VAL A 49 -2.42 18.43 19.01
N ARG A 50 -2.61 19.70 19.44
CA ARG A 50 -3.89 20.43 19.36
C ARG A 50 -3.92 21.46 18.23
N THR A 51 -2.81 21.70 17.56
CA THR A 51 -2.75 22.55 16.38
C THR A 51 -3.66 22.02 15.29
N PRO A 52 -4.49 22.85 14.65
CA PRO A 52 -5.31 22.43 13.52
C PRO A 52 -4.47 21.80 12.41
N ALA A 53 -4.91 20.67 11.88
CA ALA A 53 -4.17 19.88 10.90
C ALA A 53 -5.03 19.43 9.73
N PHE A 54 -4.56 19.64 8.50
CA PHE A 54 -5.18 19.13 7.27
C PHE A 54 -4.27 18.08 6.64
N PHE A 55 -4.76 16.86 6.55
CA PHE A 55 -4.03 15.72 6.00
C PHE A 55 -4.49 15.45 4.56
N MET A 56 -3.55 15.41 3.64
CA MET A 56 -3.76 15.06 2.25
C MET A 56 -2.98 13.79 1.94
N GLN A 57 -3.67 12.70 1.59
CA GLN A 57 -3.05 11.40 1.35
C GLN A 57 -3.63 10.75 0.11
N GLY A 58 -2.76 10.26 -0.76
CA GLY A 58 -3.18 9.44 -1.90
C GLY A 58 -3.72 8.09 -1.45
N ARG A 59 -4.94 7.74 -1.88
CA ARG A 59 -5.55 6.47 -1.52
C ARG A 59 -4.91 5.27 -2.22
N ARG A 60 -4.22 5.50 -3.35
CA ARG A 60 -3.52 4.49 -4.15
C ARG A 60 -2.02 4.78 -4.32
N ASP A 61 -1.46 5.55 -3.41
CA ASP A 61 -0.03 5.82 -3.44
C ASP A 61 0.77 4.58 -2.98
N PHE A 62 1.49 3.94 -3.91
CA PHE A 62 2.31 2.77 -3.60
C PHE A 62 3.62 3.11 -2.89
N ALA A 63 4.07 4.35 -2.98
CA ALA A 63 5.28 4.80 -2.29
C ALA A 63 5.02 5.14 -0.83
N PHE A 64 3.94 5.89 -0.60
CA PHE A 64 3.49 6.30 0.74
C PHE A 64 2.07 5.80 0.96
N GLY A 65 1.98 4.61 1.53
CA GLY A 65 0.69 3.93 1.71
C GLY A 65 -0.31 4.74 2.55
N MET A 66 -1.58 4.64 2.19
CA MET A 66 -2.70 5.35 2.82
C MET A 66 -2.71 5.26 4.35
N GLY A 67 -2.24 4.15 4.91
CA GLY A 67 -2.15 3.93 6.36
C GLY A 67 -1.31 4.96 7.11
N GLN A 68 -0.33 5.59 6.48
CA GLN A 68 0.50 6.62 7.10
C GLN A 68 -0.34 7.87 7.39
N GLY A 69 -1.09 8.35 6.41
CA GLY A 69 -2.00 9.48 6.58
C GLY A 69 -3.11 9.20 7.61
N LEU A 70 -3.66 7.98 7.59
CA LEU A 70 -4.67 7.55 8.57
C LEU A 70 -4.11 7.53 10.01
N GLN A 71 -2.89 7.02 10.20
CA GLN A 71 -2.23 7.01 11.52
C GLN A 71 -1.97 8.42 12.02
N ALA A 72 -1.45 9.31 11.16
CA ALA A 72 -1.19 10.70 11.50
C ALA A 72 -2.50 11.44 11.85
N TYR A 73 -3.53 11.31 11.04
CA TYR A 73 -4.85 11.86 11.31
C TYR A 73 -5.41 11.40 12.66
N ASN A 74 -5.32 10.10 12.96
CA ASN A 74 -5.82 9.56 14.23
C ASN A 74 -5.02 10.02 15.45
N ALA A 75 -3.72 10.30 15.28
CA ALA A 75 -2.84 10.72 16.38
C ALA A 75 -3.09 12.15 16.85
N VAL A 76 -3.48 13.07 15.96
CA VAL A 76 -3.74 14.48 16.31
C VAL A 76 -5.01 14.62 17.12
N ALA A 77 -4.98 15.40 18.22
CA ALA A 77 -6.12 15.66 19.10
C ALA A 77 -6.89 16.94 18.75
N GLY A 78 -6.27 17.89 18.04
CA GLY A 78 -6.86 19.17 17.64
C GLY A 78 -7.86 19.07 16.51
N PRO A 79 -8.40 20.22 16.03
CA PRO A 79 -9.23 20.27 14.83
C PRO A 79 -8.48 19.66 13.66
N LYS A 80 -9.12 18.73 12.96
CA LYS A 80 -8.43 17.98 11.89
C LYS A 80 -9.34 17.61 10.76
N ARG A 81 -8.76 17.55 9.56
CA ARG A 81 -9.43 17.07 8.35
C ARG A 81 -8.52 16.10 7.60
N LEU A 82 -9.13 15.21 6.84
CA LEU A 82 -8.43 14.23 6.02
C LEU A 82 -9.04 14.22 4.62
N TRP A 83 -8.18 14.31 3.60
CA TRP A 83 -8.54 14.06 2.22
C TRP A 83 -7.80 12.83 1.71
N LEU A 84 -8.52 11.76 1.40
CA LEU A 84 -8.01 10.58 0.71
C LEU A 84 -8.30 10.73 -0.78
N GLY A 85 -7.34 11.28 -1.52
CA GLY A 85 -7.50 11.67 -2.91
C GLY A 85 -6.91 10.68 -3.91
N LEU A 86 -7.05 11.01 -5.20
CA LEU A 86 -6.50 10.25 -6.32
C LEU A 86 -5.10 10.72 -6.74
N HIS A 87 -4.46 11.54 -5.90
CA HIS A 87 -3.10 12.00 -6.07
C HIS A 87 -2.07 11.03 -5.45
N GLY A 88 -0.78 11.26 -5.71
CA GLY A 88 0.34 10.47 -5.15
C GLY A 88 1.16 9.78 -6.23
N HIS A 89 2.04 8.85 -5.84
CA HIS A 89 2.82 8.06 -6.79
C HIS A 89 1.94 7.06 -7.55
N ALA A 90 2.46 6.55 -8.65
CA ALA A 90 1.74 5.54 -9.43
C ALA A 90 1.17 4.41 -8.53
N PRO A 91 -0.04 3.92 -8.82
CA PRO A 91 -0.89 4.15 -9.97
C PRO A 91 -1.91 5.31 -9.84
N SER A 92 -1.63 6.30 -9.00
CA SER A 92 -2.48 7.48 -8.84
C SER A 92 -2.68 8.22 -10.17
N THR A 93 -3.89 8.75 -10.40
CA THR A 93 -4.31 9.31 -11.69
C THR A 93 -4.29 10.83 -11.76
N PHE A 94 -4.21 11.51 -10.61
CA PHE A 94 -4.17 12.96 -10.49
C PHE A 94 -5.27 13.71 -11.26
N PRO A 95 -6.56 13.40 -11.10
CA PRO A 95 -7.60 14.18 -11.76
C PRO A 95 -7.54 15.64 -11.28
N ALA A 96 -7.47 16.58 -12.23
CA ALA A 96 -7.36 18.01 -11.91
C ALA A 96 -8.52 18.50 -11.02
N ALA A 97 -9.72 17.99 -11.24
CA ALA A 97 -10.91 18.34 -10.45
C ALA A 97 -10.82 17.84 -9.00
N ASP A 98 -10.30 16.62 -8.74
CA ASP A 98 -10.06 16.11 -7.38
C ASP A 98 -9.01 16.95 -6.66
N THR A 99 -7.88 17.19 -7.34
CA THR A 99 -6.79 18.01 -6.81
C THR A 99 -7.26 19.44 -6.52
N GLY A 100 -8.02 20.04 -7.42
CA GLY A 100 -8.59 21.38 -7.23
C GLY A 100 -9.55 21.47 -6.04
N ALA A 101 -10.42 20.47 -5.88
CA ALA A 101 -11.35 20.40 -4.75
C ALA A 101 -10.61 20.23 -3.41
N MET A 102 -9.60 19.38 -3.38
CA MET A 102 -8.74 19.17 -2.20
C MET A 102 -7.99 20.43 -1.79
N LEU A 103 -7.35 21.11 -2.75
CA LEU A 103 -6.62 22.34 -2.49
C LEU A 103 -7.57 23.48 -2.08
N GLY A 104 -8.74 23.57 -2.70
CA GLY A 104 -9.78 24.54 -2.31
C GLY A 104 -10.26 24.35 -0.87
N GLU A 105 -10.44 23.09 -0.42
CA GLU A 105 -10.77 22.83 0.98
C GLU A 105 -9.60 23.14 1.91
N GLY A 106 -8.37 22.79 1.51
CA GLY A 106 -7.17 23.14 2.27
C GLY A 106 -7.02 24.64 2.45
N THR A 107 -7.26 25.43 1.40
CA THR A 107 -7.26 26.90 1.48
C THR A 107 -8.28 27.40 2.50
N LYS A 108 -9.51 26.95 2.44
CA LYS A 108 -10.57 27.31 3.41
C LYS A 108 -10.17 26.92 4.84
N PHE A 109 -9.56 25.76 5.00
CA PHE A 109 -9.07 25.31 6.32
C PHE A 109 -8.02 26.26 6.89
N PHE A 110 -7.06 26.71 6.09
CA PHE A 110 -6.04 27.68 6.51
C PHE A 110 -6.62 29.08 6.68
N ASP A 111 -7.56 29.52 5.85
CA ASP A 111 -8.28 30.78 6.03
C ASP A 111 -8.98 30.83 7.39
N LEU A 112 -9.66 29.75 7.77
CA LEU A 112 -10.32 29.65 9.07
C LEU A 112 -9.32 29.67 10.24
N HIS A 113 -8.31 28.81 10.20
CA HIS A 113 -7.46 28.54 11.37
C HIS A 113 -6.22 29.42 11.49
N LEU A 114 -5.70 29.98 10.39
CA LEU A 114 -4.53 30.87 10.42
C LEU A 114 -4.92 32.34 10.28
N ARG A 115 -5.95 32.63 9.46
CA ARG A 115 -6.35 34.02 9.18
C ARG A 115 -7.59 34.45 9.97
N GLY A 116 -8.26 33.53 10.65
CA GLY A 116 -9.48 33.80 11.40
C GLY A 116 -10.67 34.24 10.53
N LEU A 117 -10.64 33.93 9.23
CA LEU A 117 -11.73 34.30 8.33
C LEU A 117 -12.96 33.41 8.55
N PRO A 118 -14.17 33.97 8.48
CA PRO A 118 -15.42 33.24 8.70
C PRO A 118 -15.79 32.40 7.46
N VAL A 119 -14.99 31.40 7.15
CA VAL A 119 -15.26 30.48 6.01
C VAL A 119 -15.95 29.22 6.49
N ALA A 120 -16.94 28.76 5.71
CA ALA A 120 -17.65 27.52 5.99
C ALA A 120 -16.84 26.33 5.48
N LEU A 121 -16.51 25.39 6.39
CA LEU A 121 -16.04 24.06 6.07
C LEU A 121 -17.19 23.07 6.11
N ASP A 122 -17.06 21.98 5.34
CA ASP A 122 -18.01 20.86 5.45
C ASP A 122 -18.02 20.33 6.89
N SER A 123 -19.20 19.97 7.40
CA SER A 123 -19.36 19.43 8.75
C SER A 123 -18.67 18.08 8.95
N LEU A 124 -18.50 17.31 7.87
CA LEU A 124 -17.85 16.00 7.87
C LEU A 124 -16.36 16.13 7.55
N PRO A 125 -15.46 15.79 8.49
CA PRO A 125 -14.04 16.11 8.38
C PRO A 125 -13.24 15.18 7.46
N VAL A 126 -13.82 14.06 7.00
CA VAL A 126 -13.13 13.11 6.13
C VAL A 126 -13.73 13.12 4.74
N ALA A 127 -12.90 13.38 3.75
CA ALA A 127 -13.22 13.30 2.34
C ALA A 127 -12.51 12.10 1.72
N VAL A 128 -13.24 11.29 0.95
CA VAL A 128 -12.67 10.17 0.19
C VAL A 128 -13.09 10.31 -1.27
N SER A 129 -12.14 10.49 -2.15
CA SER A 129 -12.37 10.60 -3.58
C SER A 129 -12.69 9.23 -4.17
N PRO A 130 -13.82 9.03 -4.86
CA PRO A 130 -14.10 7.79 -5.56
C PRO A 130 -13.14 7.61 -6.74
N GLU A 131 -12.81 6.37 -7.14
CA GLU A 131 -11.92 6.12 -8.28
C GLU A 131 -12.49 6.64 -9.61
N ASN A 132 -13.82 6.62 -9.74
CA ASN A 132 -14.56 7.21 -10.83
C ASN A 132 -15.04 8.63 -10.46
N TRP A 133 -14.11 9.54 -10.22
CA TRP A 133 -14.39 10.90 -9.78
C TRP A 133 -15.54 11.57 -10.58
N SER A 134 -16.59 11.95 -9.89
CA SER A 134 -17.80 12.56 -10.46
C SER A 134 -18.03 14.01 -10.01
N GLY A 135 -16.99 14.69 -9.53
CA GLY A 135 -17.03 16.11 -9.15
C GLY A 135 -17.07 16.38 -7.64
N SER A 136 -17.30 15.37 -6.80
CA SER A 136 -17.27 15.54 -5.35
C SER A 136 -16.75 14.29 -4.62
N PRO A 137 -16.07 14.46 -3.47
CA PRO A 137 -15.70 13.34 -2.60
C PRO A 137 -16.91 12.82 -1.82
N VAL A 138 -16.83 11.59 -1.38
CA VAL A 138 -17.72 11.07 -0.34
C VAL A 138 -17.27 11.62 1.01
N ARG A 139 -18.20 12.23 1.75
CA ARG A 139 -17.95 12.84 3.05
C ARG A 139 -18.33 11.90 4.19
N LEU A 140 -17.48 11.82 5.20
CA LEU A 140 -17.63 10.90 6.33
C LEU A 140 -17.26 11.58 7.66
N ALA A 141 -17.91 11.18 8.74
CA ALA A 141 -17.60 11.66 10.09
C ALA A 141 -16.25 11.15 10.59
N ALA A 142 -15.80 10.01 10.10
CA ALA A 142 -14.51 9.38 10.45
C ALA A 142 -14.00 8.54 9.27
N PRO A 143 -12.69 8.17 9.27
CA PRO A 143 -12.16 7.26 8.27
C PRO A 143 -12.94 5.94 8.22
N PRO A 144 -13.16 5.37 7.02
CA PRO A 144 -13.85 4.10 6.88
C PRO A 144 -13.16 2.99 7.68
N LYS A 145 -13.96 2.11 8.28
CA LYS A 145 -13.48 0.93 9.01
C LYS A 145 -13.70 -0.30 8.13
N PRO A 146 -12.63 -0.92 7.60
CA PRO A 146 -12.76 -2.12 6.81
C PRO A 146 -13.10 -3.34 7.69
N VAL A 147 -13.77 -4.31 7.08
CA VAL A 147 -13.95 -5.66 7.63
C VAL A 147 -13.05 -6.64 6.89
N SER A 148 -12.52 -7.62 7.58
CA SER A 148 -11.64 -8.62 6.96
C SER A 148 -12.46 -9.71 6.28
N GLN A 149 -12.16 -9.96 5.01
CA GLN A 149 -12.67 -11.12 4.25
C GLN A 149 -11.50 -12.07 3.99
N THR A 150 -11.71 -13.36 4.18
CA THR A 150 -10.69 -14.38 3.93
C THR A 150 -10.98 -15.12 2.64
N LEU A 151 -9.95 -15.21 1.79
CA LEU A 151 -9.96 -15.98 0.57
C LEU A 151 -8.88 -17.08 0.67
N ARG A 152 -9.23 -18.32 0.31
CA ARG A 152 -8.27 -19.42 0.24
C ARG A 152 -8.00 -19.76 -1.22
N LEU A 153 -6.73 -19.80 -1.60
CA LEU A 153 -6.26 -20.13 -2.92
C LEU A 153 -5.47 -21.44 -2.83
N ALA A 154 -6.10 -22.54 -3.24
CA ALA A 154 -5.53 -23.86 -3.16
C ALA A 154 -4.45 -24.10 -4.23
N GLY A 155 -3.61 -25.09 -4.01
CA GLY A 155 -2.62 -25.58 -4.96
C GLY A 155 -1.25 -25.75 -4.35
N SER A 156 -0.40 -26.51 -5.07
CA SER A 156 1.02 -26.65 -4.78
C SER A 156 1.79 -26.58 -6.10
N THR A 157 2.85 -25.81 -6.16
CA THR A 157 3.67 -25.65 -7.38
C THR A 157 5.12 -25.45 -6.99
N THR A 158 6.02 -26.22 -7.58
CA THR A 158 7.47 -26.08 -7.43
C THR A 158 8.04 -25.31 -8.61
N ILE A 159 8.92 -24.35 -8.31
CA ILE A 159 9.77 -23.66 -9.28
C ILE A 159 11.23 -23.77 -8.85
N ASP A 160 12.10 -24.08 -9.80
CA ASP A 160 13.54 -24.35 -9.61
C ASP A 160 14.45 -23.35 -10.30
N ARG A 161 13.88 -22.24 -10.71
CA ARG A 161 14.57 -21.11 -11.38
C ARG A 161 13.78 -19.82 -11.13
N ALA A 162 14.28 -18.70 -11.58
CA ALA A 162 13.51 -17.45 -11.55
C ALA A 162 12.14 -17.67 -12.22
N GLY A 163 11.07 -17.39 -11.50
CA GLY A 163 9.72 -17.63 -11.96
C GLY A 163 8.66 -17.14 -10.99
N LYS A 164 7.42 -17.43 -11.32
CA LYS A 164 6.25 -17.01 -10.54
C LYS A 164 5.20 -18.12 -10.46
N VAL A 165 4.49 -18.14 -9.35
CA VAL A 165 3.28 -18.95 -9.14
C VAL A 165 2.10 -18.00 -9.09
N GLN A 166 1.06 -18.29 -9.84
CA GLN A 166 -0.20 -17.54 -9.83
C GLN A 166 -1.33 -18.38 -9.26
N ARG A 167 -2.15 -17.75 -8.41
CA ARG A 167 -3.37 -18.35 -7.88
C ARG A 167 -4.50 -17.34 -8.07
N THR A 168 -5.54 -17.78 -8.77
CA THR A 168 -6.67 -16.92 -9.15
C THR A 168 -7.94 -17.37 -8.44
N SER A 169 -8.72 -16.41 -7.98
CA SER A 169 -10.02 -16.64 -7.36
C SER A 169 -11.11 -16.98 -8.39
N ALA A 170 -12.26 -17.45 -7.91
CA ALA A 170 -13.49 -17.35 -8.69
C ALA A 170 -13.85 -15.87 -8.95
N LYS A 171 -14.74 -15.65 -9.92
CA LYS A 171 -15.26 -14.30 -10.22
C LYS A 171 -16.00 -13.73 -9.02
N LEU A 172 -15.75 -12.46 -8.73
CA LEU A 172 -16.43 -11.71 -7.67
C LEU A 172 -17.92 -11.55 -8.03
N LYS A 173 -18.80 -11.97 -7.14
CA LYS A 173 -20.26 -11.82 -7.34
C LYS A 173 -20.74 -10.38 -7.16
N ARG A 174 -20.00 -9.57 -6.41
CA ARG A 174 -20.32 -8.16 -6.09
C ARG A 174 -19.05 -7.32 -6.21
N PRO A 175 -19.17 -5.99 -6.43
CA PRO A 175 -18.01 -5.13 -6.39
C PRO A 175 -17.38 -5.17 -4.99
N LEU A 176 -16.08 -4.96 -4.94
CA LEU A 176 -15.27 -5.00 -3.75
C LEU A 176 -14.40 -3.74 -3.70
N GLU A 177 -14.30 -3.09 -2.56
CA GLU A 177 -13.30 -2.06 -2.34
C GLU A 177 -12.36 -2.50 -1.22
N VAL A 178 -11.13 -2.86 -1.60
CA VAL A 178 -10.06 -3.09 -0.65
C VAL A 178 -9.71 -1.74 -0.02
N PHE A 179 -9.65 -1.69 1.31
CA PHE A 179 -9.33 -0.46 2.05
C PHE A 179 -8.43 -0.79 3.22
N GLY A 180 -7.13 -0.74 2.99
CA GLY A 180 -6.14 -1.12 3.99
C GLY A 180 -5.03 -2.01 3.43
N ALA A 181 -4.32 -2.70 4.31
CA ALA A 181 -3.23 -3.60 3.98
C ALA A 181 -3.72 -5.06 3.92
N PRO A 182 -3.85 -5.68 2.74
CA PRO A 182 -4.09 -7.12 2.65
C PRO A 182 -2.95 -7.90 3.29
N VAL A 183 -3.26 -9.10 3.80
CA VAL A 183 -2.25 -10.01 4.36
C VAL A 183 -2.31 -11.34 3.63
N ALA A 184 -1.20 -11.73 3.01
CA ALA A 184 -1.04 -13.06 2.44
C ALA A 184 -0.31 -13.98 3.42
N THR A 185 -0.90 -15.14 3.70
CA THR A 185 -0.25 -16.23 4.44
C THR A 185 0.08 -17.33 3.45
N ILE A 186 1.37 -17.57 3.20
CA ILE A 186 1.86 -18.45 2.17
C ILE A 186 2.64 -19.59 2.83
N ILE A 187 2.20 -20.83 2.62
CA ILE A 187 3.01 -21.99 2.99
C ILE A 187 4.01 -22.22 1.86
N ALA A 188 5.29 -22.18 2.16
CA ALA A 188 6.32 -22.43 1.17
C ALA A 188 7.49 -23.23 1.74
N ASP A 189 8.09 -24.08 0.91
CA ASP A 189 9.32 -24.79 1.19
C ASP A 189 10.41 -24.27 0.24
N ALA A 190 11.30 -23.44 0.77
CA ALA A 190 12.37 -22.79 0.03
C ALA A 190 13.74 -23.40 0.38
N ASN A 191 14.61 -23.54 -0.62
CA ASN A 191 16.02 -23.83 -0.34
C ASN A 191 16.83 -22.53 -0.11
N ALA A 192 18.11 -22.66 0.25
CA ALA A 192 18.98 -21.52 0.51
C ALA A 192 19.17 -20.59 -0.71
N GLY A 193 19.01 -21.11 -1.92
CA GLY A 193 19.08 -20.32 -3.15
C GLY A 193 17.86 -19.45 -3.40
N TRP A 194 16.74 -19.70 -2.74
CA TRP A 194 15.52 -18.88 -2.86
C TRP A 194 15.47 -17.87 -1.73
N THR A 195 15.92 -16.66 -1.95
CA THR A 195 16.24 -15.68 -0.90
C THR A 195 15.03 -14.87 -0.40
N ARG A 196 13.92 -14.83 -1.14
CA ARG A 196 12.73 -14.04 -0.77
C ARG A 196 11.47 -14.53 -1.45
N ILE A 197 10.32 -14.20 -0.85
CA ILE A 197 9.00 -14.31 -1.46
C ILE A 197 8.44 -12.92 -1.62
N VAL A 198 8.09 -12.57 -2.85
CA VAL A 198 7.32 -11.36 -3.19
C VAL A 198 5.93 -11.78 -3.61
N ALA A 199 4.91 -11.12 -3.08
CA ALA A 199 3.51 -11.35 -3.40
C ALA A 199 2.88 -10.08 -3.97
N VAL A 200 2.23 -10.18 -5.13
CA VAL A 200 1.51 -9.09 -5.77
C VAL A 200 0.06 -9.53 -6.01
N LEU A 201 -0.86 -8.77 -5.45
CA LEU A 201 -2.28 -8.95 -5.67
C LEU A 201 -2.74 -8.06 -6.81
N THR A 202 -3.32 -8.66 -7.83
CA THR A 202 -3.96 -7.96 -8.95
C THR A 202 -5.43 -8.36 -9.06
N ALA A 203 -6.22 -7.55 -9.75
CA ALA A 203 -7.56 -7.88 -10.17
C ALA A 203 -7.67 -7.75 -11.68
N THR A 204 -8.29 -8.74 -12.35
CA THR A 204 -8.64 -8.65 -13.77
C THR A 204 -10.13 -8.37 -13.89
N THR A 205 -10.48 -7.21 -14.48
CA THR A 205 -11.88 -6.81 -14.67
C THR A 205 -12.58 -7.66 -15.73
N PRO A 206 -13.92 -7.60 -15.82
CA PRO A 206 -14.65 -8.27 -16.90
C PRO A 206 -14.24 -7.83 -18.31
N THR A 207 -13.69 -6.62 -18.44
CA THR A 207 -13.17 -6.10 -19.73
C THR A 207 -11.71 -6.47 -20.00
N GLY A 208 -11.10 -7.30 -19.14
CA GLY A 208 -9.70 -7.73 -19.28
C GLY A 208 -8.67 -6.73 -18.75
N LYS A 209 -9.08 -5.59 -18.20
CA LYS A 209 -8.16 -4.60 -17.60
C LYS A 209 -7.57 -5.16 -16.30
N GLU A 210 -6.24 -5.13 -16.18
CA GLU A 210 -5.56 -5.45 -14.93
C GLU A 210 -5.50 -4.21 -14.01
N ILE A 211 -5.80 -4.42 -12.74
CA ILE A 211 -5.70 -3.45 -11.66
C ILE A 211 -4.73 -4.01 -10.62
N VAL A 212 -3.67 -3.28 -10.32
CA VAL A 212 -2.81 -3.61 -9.18
C VAL A 212 -3.50 -3.18 -7.91
N VAL A 213 -3.65 -4.12 -6.98
CA VAL A 213 -4.32 -3.91 -5.70
C VAL A 213 -3.32 -3.65 -4.59
N ALA A 214 -2.33 -4.52 -4.41
CA ALA A 214 -1.32 -4.39 -3.38
C ALA A 214 -0.11 -5.29 -3.65
N GLY A 215 1.04 -4.98 -3.08
CA GLY A 215 2.23 -5.81 -3.16
C GLY A 215 3.04 -5.80 -1.88
N GLY A 216 3.80 -6.86 -1.64
CA GLY A 216 4.64 -7.03 -0.45
C GLY A 216 5.65 -8.14 -0.60
N GLY A 217 6.61 -8.23 0.32
CA GLY A 217 7.61 -9.30 0.30
C GLY A 217 8.26 -9.52 1.67
N VAL A 218 8.85 -10.70 1.82
CA VAL A 218 9.61 -11.09 3.00
C VAL A 218 10.83 -11.90 2.59
N PRO A 219 11.94 -11.85 3.35
CA PRO A 219 13.03 -12.79 3.16
C PRO A 219 12.56 -14.21 3.48
N THR A 220 13.21 -15.20 2.85
CA THR A 220 12.97 -16.62 3.12
C THR A 220 14.06 -17.21 4.00
N ALA A 221 13.76 -18.37 4.57
CA ALA A 221 14.75 -19.24 5.19
C ALA A 221 14.51 -20.68 4.68
N PRO A 222 15.55 -21.50 4.59
CA PRO A 222 15.44 -22.88 4.12
C PRO A 222 14.41 -23.72 4.88
N GLY A 223 13.78 -24.63 4.17
CA GLY A 223 12.79 -25.56 4.68
C GLY A 223 11.34 -25.03 4.64
N PRO A 224 10.39 -25.92 4.98
CA PRO A 224 8.97 -25.61 4.94
C PRO A 224 8.60 -24.60 6.06
N LYS A 225 7.97 -23.49 5.67
CA LYS A 225 7.53 -22.41 6.58
C LYS A 225 6.24 -21.79 6.13
N SER A 226 5.57 -21.13 7.09
CA SER A 226 4.45 -20.23 6.83
C SER A 226 4.95 -18.79 6.85
N TYR A 227 4.79 -18.09 5.73
CA TYR A 227 5.19 -16.70 5.57
C TYR A 227 3.98 -15.81 5.63
N ARG A 228 3.96 -14.85 6.56
CA ARG A 228 2.93 -13.82 6.65
C ARG A 228 3.46 -12.54 6.01
N ILE A 229 2.86 -12.14 4.90
CA ILE A 229 3.29 -10.98 4.10
C ILE A 229 2.23 -9.91 4.20
N TYR A 230 2.59 -8.76 4.76
CA TYR A 230 1.76 -7.56 4.73
C TYR A 230 1.96 -6.87 3.39
N LEU A 231 0.87 -6.72 2.65
CA LEU A 231 0.90 -6.01 1.38
C LEU A 231 0.68 -4.51 1.61
N SER A 232 0.98 -3.69 0.60
CA SER A 232 0.85 -2.24 0.68
C SER A 232 -0.55 -1.80 1.10
N ASN A 233 -0.63 -0.76 1.91
CA ASN A 233 -1.87 -0.23 2.45
C ASN A 233 -2.48 0.76 1.44
N GLN A 234 -3.55 0.34 0.77
CA GLN A 234 -4.18 1.03 -0.36
C GLN A 234 -5.71 1.01 -0.23
N ALA A 235 -6.38 1.90 -0.99
CA ALA A 235 -7.80 1.77 -1.26
C ALA A 235 -8.02 1.57 -2.75
N THR A 236 -8.52 0.40 -3.15
CA THR A 236 -8.70 0.04 -4.56
C THR A 236 -10.09 -0.56 -4.79
N PHE A 237 -10.82 0.03 -5.72
CA PHE A 237 -12.12 -0.48 -6.16
C PHE A 237 -11.95 -1.58 -7.21
N ILE A 238 -12.70 -2.66 -7.06
CA ILE A 238 -12.68 -3.83 -7.94
C ILE A 238 -14.11 -4.12 -8.37
N PRO A 239 -14.45 -3.99 -9.66
CA PRO A 239 -15.81 -4.24 -10.16
C PRO A 239 -16.29 -5.67 -9.93
N ALA A 240 -17.59 -5.87 -9.87
CA ALA A 240 -18.20 -7.21 -9.92
C ALA A 240 -17.78 -7.94 -11.20
N GLY A 241 -17.70 -9.27 -11.16
CA GLY A 241 -17.25 -10.11 -12.28
C GLY A 241 -15.73 -10.17 -12.45
N SER A 242 -14.96 -9.36 -11.71
CA SER A 242 -13.49 -9.44 -11.70
C SER A 242 -13.00 -10.73 -11.03
N THR A 243 -11.78 -11.14 -11.36
CA THR A 243 -11.03 -12.17 -10.62
C THR A 243 -9.86 -11.55 -9.88
N LEU A 244 -9.51 -12.10 -8.72
CA LEU A 244 -8.33 -11.73 -7.96
C LEU A 244 -7.22 -12.74 -8.23
N THR A 245 -6.03 -12.26 -8.57
CA THR A 245 -4.85 -13.11 -8.76
C THR A 245 -3.76 -12.69 -7.78
N LEU A 246 -3.30 -13.64 -6.97
CA LEU A 246 -2.07 -13.47 -6.21
C LEU A 246 -0.91 -14.12 -6.97
N THR A 247 0.04 -13.30 -7.37
CA THR A 247 1.29 -13.73 -7.99
C THR A 247 2.38 -13.78 -6.92
N VAL A 248 3.04 -14.92 -6.79
CA VAL A 248 4.14 -15.16 -5.85
C VAL A 248 5.40 -15.45 -6.64
N GLY A 249 6.48 -14.73 -6.35
CA GLY A 249 7.76 -14.88 -7.06
C GLY A 249 8.92 -14.34 -6.24
N THR A 250 10.07 -14.16 -6.89
CA THR A 250 11.28 -13.59 -6.29
C THR A 250 11.37 -12.08 -6.43
N SER A 251 10.69 -11.57 -7.43
CA SER A 251 10.63 -10.13 -7.72
C SER A 251 9.20 -9.72 -7.94
N SER A 252 8.92 -8.46 -7.72
CA SER A 252 7.71 -7.84 -8.20
C SER A 252 7.77 -7.82 -9.73
N LEU A 253 6.64 -7.97 -10.40
CA LEU A 253 6.57 -8.06 -11.85
C LEU A 253 7.05 -6.76 -12.52
N ALA A 254 7.91 -6.87 -13.53
CA ALA A 254 8.66 -5.77 -14.13
C ALA A 254 7.85 -4.58 -14.69
N GLN A 255 6.56 -4.68 -14.80
CA GLN A 255 5.67 -3.63 -15.32
C GLN A 255 4.61 -3.19 -14.31
N ASN A 256 4.77 -3.54 -13.05
CA ASN A 256 3.79 -3.32 -12.02
C ASN A 256 4.29 -2.25 -11.04
N PRO A 257 3.49 -1.27 -10.61
CA PRO A 257 3.88 -0.27 -9.60
C PRO A 257 4.45 -0.88 -8.33
N GLY A 258 4.06 -2.10 -7.96
CA GLY A 258 4.67 -2.88 -6.88
C GLY A 258 6.18 -3.11 -7.06
N ASN A 259 6.71 -3.10 -8.28
CA ASN A 259 8.16 -3.18 -8.53
C ASN A 259 8.94 -2.01 -7.96
N LEU A 260 8.32 -0.85 -7.86
CA LEU A 260 8.97 0.33 -7.30
C LEU A 260 9.25 0.19 -5.80
N LEU A 261 8.63 -0.78 -5.12
CA LEU A 261 8.69 -0.95 -3.68
C LEU A 261 9.64 -2.03 -3.22
N TYR A 262 10.03 -2.96 -4.10
CA TYR A 262 10.83 -4.13 -3.70
C TYR A 262 12.12 -4.20 -4.49
N LEU A 263 13.20 -4.47 -3.75
CA LEU A 263 14.51 -4.67 -4.33
C LEU A 263 14.55 -6.05 -5.00
N ASP A 264 14.88 -6.07 -6.28
CA ASP A 264 15.22 -7.31 -6.98
C ASP A 264 16.62 -7.76 -6.52
N LEU A 265 16.67 -8.57 -5.48
CA LEU A 265 17.91 -9.27 -5.13
C LEU A 265 18.02 -10.52 -5.99
N PRO A 266 19.23 -10.84 -6.49
CA PRO A 266 19.46 -12.03 -7.26
C PRO A 266 19.12 -13.28 -6.44
N LEU A 267 18.72 -14.35 -7.11
CA LEU A 267 18.62 -15.66 -6.52
C LEU A 267 20.04 -16.19 -6.23
N GLY A 268 20.14 -16.99 -5.20
CA GLY A 268 21.35 -17.77 -4.93
C GLY A 268 21.50 -18.96 -5.90
N PRO A 269 22.53 -19.81 -5.70
CA PRO A 269 22.77 -20.99 -6.51
C PRO A 269 21.61 -21.99 -6.42
N SER A 270 21.27 -22.64 -7.55
CA SER A 270 20.26 -23.70 -7.62
C SER A 270 18.97 -23.38 -6.86
N PRO A 271 18.32 -22.25 -7.14
CA PRO A 271 17.18 -21.80 -6.38
C PRO A 271 15.98 -22.72 -6.59
N LYS A 272 15.29 -23.07 -5.50
CA LYS A 272 14.07 -23.90 -5.55
C LYS A 272 13.10 -23.47 -4.47
N VAL A 273 11.84 -23.38 -4.81
CA VAL A 273 10.74 -23.17 -3.85
C VAL A 273 9.51 -23.96 -4.27
N THR A 274 8.85 -24.58 -3.31
CA THR A 274 7.50 -25.12 -3.48
C THR A 274 6.52 -24.19 -2.77
N VAL A 275 5.62 -23.58 -3.53
CA VAL A 275 4.56 -22.74 -3.01
C VAL A 275 3.29 -23.54 -2.86
N GLY A 276 2.85 -23.76 -1.63
CA GLY A 276 1.64 -24.47 -1.27
C GLY A 276 0.39 -23.59 -1.24
N ALA A 277 -0.53 -23.91 -0.35
CA ALA A 277 -1.77 -23.16 -0.17
C ALA A 277 -1.52 -21.73 0.31
N ILE A 278 -2.38 -20.81 -0.14
CA ILE A 278 -2.34 -19.39 0.21
C ILE A 278 -3.64 -18.99 0.89
N GLY A 279 -3.52 -18.38 2.06
CA GLY A 279 -4.59 -17.63 2.72
C GLY A 279 -4.42 -16.14 2.43
N LEU A 280 -5.46 -15.48 1.95
CA LEU A 280 -5.47 -14.04 1.70
C LEU A 280 -6.55 -13.38 2.55
N SER A 281 -6.14 -12.51 3.47
CA SER A 281 -7.03 -11.66 4.26
C SER A 281 -7.11 -10.29 3.61
N LEU A 282 -8.31 -9.90 3.19
CA LEU A 282 -8.60 -8.63 2.50
C LEU A 282 -9.37 -7.70 3.44
N PRO A 283 -8.82 -6.55 3.84
CA PRO A 283 -9.58 -5.51 4.48
C PRO A 283 -10.48 -4.83 3.44
N THR A 284 -11.80 -4.94 3.58
CA THR A 284 -12.76 -4.46 2.58
C THR A 284 -13.81 -3.58 3.21
N LEU A 285 -14.31 -2.60 2.49
CA LEU A 285 -15.46 -1.83 2.92
C LEU A 285 -16.75 -2.65 2.76
N ALA A 286 -17.65 -2.55 3.74
CA ALA A 286 -18.97 -3.20 3.68
C ALA A 286 -19.78 -2.69 2.48
N LYS A 287 -19.63 -1.40 2.15
CA LYS A 287 -20.17 -0.75 0.97
C LYS A 287 -19.03 0.01 0.28
N PRO A 288 -18.74 -0.28 -1.00
CA PRO A 288 -17.76 0.49 -1.75
C PRO A 288 -18.10 1.97 -1.83
N ILE A 289 -17.08 2.83 -1.80
CA ILE A 289 -17.19 4.28 -1.99
C ILE A 289 -17.19 4.61 -3.48
N SER A 290 -16.44 3.86 -4.26
CA SER A 290 -16.20 4.08 -5.69
C SER A 290 -17.21 3.30 -6.56
N GLN A 291 -18.49 3.38 -6.26
CA GLN A 291 -19.55 2.78 -7.10
C GLN A 291 -19.96 3.70 -8.21
#